data_fb3a350458560091b879adc282a12426
#
_entry.id   fb3a350458560091b879adc282a12426
#
_cell.length_a   1.000
_cell.length_b   1.000
_cell.length_c   1.000
_cell.angle_alpha   90.00
_cell.angle_beta   90.00
_cell.angle_gamma   90.00
#
_symmetry.space_group_name_H-M   'P 1'
#
loop_
_entity.id
_entity.type
_entity.pdbx_description
1 polymer ?
#
loop_
_entity_poly.entity_id
_entity_poly.type
_entity_poly.pdbx_seq_one_letter_code
_entity_poly.pdbx_strand_id
1 'polypeptide(L)'
;MNIGKNSCMQRVNKLAKIRFNGYDISLERKTIGDITTSFSGGTPKSSNKSYYEGNIPFIRSGEVKSKQTELFISDEALNNSSAKLVEKGDILYALYGATSGEVAISQINGAINQAILAIKPKPGYSSEFIMNYLKKEKDNILEKYLQGGQGNLSAAIVKSIELSLPSLDEQFAIGLLFRTLDDLLASYKDNLANYQSLKATMLSKLFPKAGQTVPEIRMDGFEDEWEKTTLEKSTDRVKSYSLSRDVETNQDTGIKYIHYGDIHLGKVSMIDDGNSIPYIKTDTKLSEFLQQGDLIFADASEDYKGIAEVAVIATTLSDKIVAGLHTIAVRPYSIFDSIFLYYMFKTQMFRKYGYKVGTGMKVFGISPSNLMKYEFYYPDKKEQQAIGSYFSNLDQLITSYQEKITQLETLKKKLFQNMFI
;
A
#
# COMPACT_ATOMS: atom_id res chain seq x y z
N MET A 1 24.94 -0.42 -67.38
CA MET A 1 24.21 0.64 -66.65
C MET A 1 23.96 0.15 -65.24
N ASN A 2 24.75 0.65 -64.30
CA ASN A 2 24.64 0.34 -62.86
C ASN A 2 23.61 1.25 -62.24
N ILE A 3 22.55 0.69 -61.68
CA ILE A 3 21.63 1.45 -60.82
C ILE A 3 21.94 1.04 -59.37
N GLY A 4 22.69 1.92 -58.67
CA GLY A 4 22.95 1.79 -57.27
C GLY A 4 21.67 1.93 -56.43
N LYS A 5 21.35 0.93 -55.65
CA LYS A 5 20.34 1.02 -54.63
C LYS A 5 20.95 1.69 -53.37
N ASN A 6 20.75 2.99 -53.25
CA ASN A 6 20.92 3.67 -51.99
C ASN A 6 19.77 3.31 -51.04
N SER A 7 20.00 2.39 -50.13
CA SER A 7 19.08 2.13 -49.02
C SER A 7 19.36 3.20 -47.96
N CYS A 8 18.65 4.31 -48.06
CA CYS A 8 18.55 5.29 -46.99
C CYS A 8 17.75 4.67 -45.83
N MET A 9 18.43 4.04 -44.86
CA MET A 9 17.82 3.69 -43.59
C MET A 9 17.41 4.97 -42.89
N GLN A 10 16.14 5.34 -42.98
CA GLN A 10 15.58 6.37 -42.11
C GLN A 10 15.70 5.85 -40.66
N ARG A 11 16.69 6.36 -39.92
CA ARG A 11 16.75 6.22 -38.45
C ARG A 11 15.56 6.97 -37.89
N VAL A 12 14.52 6.24 -37.54
CA VAL A 12 13.41 6.78 -36.74
C VAL A 12 14.01 7.15 -35.38
N ASN A 13 14.30 8.42 -35.18
CA ASN A 13 14.60 8.96 -33.86
C ASN A 13 13.34 8.76 -33.00
N LYS A 14 13.33 7.78 -32.11
CA LYS A 14 12.31 7.66 -31.09
C LYS A 14 12.50 8.84 -30.15
N LEU A 15 11.66 9.86 -30.27
CA LEU A 15 11.59 10.96 -29.31
C LEU A 15 10.88 10.50 -28.05
N ALA A 16 11.30 10.98 -26.88
CA ALA A 16 10.56 10.80 -25.65
C ALA A 16 9.11 11.27 -25.86
N LYS A 17 8.14 10.46 -25.43
CA LYS A 17 6.71 10.80 -25.62
C LYS A 17 6.28 11.98 -24.77
N ILE A 18 6.99 12.22 -23.65
CA ILE A 18 6.76 13.33 -22.72
C ILE A 18 8.12 14.00 -22.45
N ARG A 19 8.18 15.30 -22.66
CA ARG A 19 9.31 16.18 -22.32
C ARG A 19 8.79 17.43 -21.61
N PHE A 20 9.64 18.11 -20.89
CA PHE A 20 9.30 19.42 -20.34
C PHE A 20 9.20 20.46 -21.46
N ASN A 21 8.30 21.43 -21.32
CA ASN A 21 8.20 22.54 -22.26
C ASN A 21 9.51 23.32 -22.33
N GLY A 22 9.96 23.63 -23.55
CA GLY A 22 11.19 24.37 -23.78
C GLY A 22 12.45 23.51 -23.98
N TYR A 23 12.34 22.20 -23.95
CA TYR A 23 13.44 21.27 -24.19
C TYR A 23 13.22 20.53 -25.52
N ASP A 24 13.53 21.20 -26.64
CA ASP A 24 13.31 20.65 -28.01
C ASP A 24 14.59 20.12 -28.68
N ILE A 25 15.73 20.12 -27.94
CA ILE A 25 17.02 19.69 -28.44
C ILE A 25 17.04 18.18 -28.71
N SER A 26 17.70 17.77 -29.81
CA SER A 26 17.89 16.36 -30.15
C SER A 26 18.64 15.60 -29.06
N LEU A 27 18.25 14.35 -28.82
CA LEU A 27 18.88 13.47 -27.85
C LEU A 27 20.20 12.93 -28.40
N GLU A 28 21.26 12.95 -27.60
CA GLU A 28 22.55 12.35 -27.93
C GLU A 28 22.59 10.87 -27.46
N ARG A 29 23.04 9.95 -28.31
CA ARG A 29 23.24 8.54 -27.92
C ARG A 29 24.64 8.33 -27.39
N LYS A 30 24.75 7.77 -26.20
CA LYS A 30 26.00 7.35 -25.56
C LYS A 30 25.80 6.05 -24.77
N THR A 31 26.89 5.39 -24.44
CA THR A 31 26.87 4.26 -23.50
C THR A 31 27.08 4.75 -22.07
N ILE A 32 26.66 3.96 -21.09
CA ILE A 32 26.96 4.23 -19.67
C ILE A 32 28.48 4.37 -19.47
N GLY A 33 29.30 3.56 -20.14
CA GLY A 33 30.75 3.62 -20.07
C GLY A 33 31.36 4.93 -20.59
N ASP A 34 30.74 5.56 -21.61
CA ASP A 34 31.22 6.84 -22.15
C ASP A 34 31.05 7.98 -21.15
N ILE A 35 29.97 7.95 -20.38
CA ILE A 35 29.53 9.09 -19.54
C ILE A 35 29.85 8.90 -18.06
N THR A 36 30.37 7.73 -17.67
CA THR A 36 30.66 7.42 -16.27
C THR A 36 32.06 6.82 -16.08
N THR A 37 32.54 6.85 -14.87
CA THR A 37 33.58 5.94 -14.37
C THR A 37 32.91 4.94 -13.45
N SER A 38 33.39 3.69 -13.44
CA SER A 38 32.79 2.68 -12.59
C SER A 38 33.80 1.65 -12.11
N PHE A 39 33.54 1.10 -10.94
CA PHE A 39 34.35 0.03 -10.31
C PHE A 39 33.49 -0.86 -9.44
N SER A 40 33.90 -2.11 -9.29
CA SER A 40 33.33 -3.03 -8.29
C SER A 40 34.25 -3.11 -7.08
N GLY A 41 33.67 -3.41 -5.93
CA GLY A 41 34.44 -3.66 -4.72
C GLY A 41 34.88 -5.11 -4.58
N GLY A 42 35.08 -5.52 -3.34
CA GLY A 42 35.43 -6.88 -2.96
C GLY A 42 35.03 -7.18 -1.52
N THR A 43 35.02 -8.45 -1.16
CA THR A 43 34.69 -8.87 0.20
C THR A 43 35.96 -9.20 0.98
N PRO A 44 36.19 -8.57 2.14
CA PRO A 44 37.29 -8.94 3.04
C PRO A 44 37.16 -10.39 3.48
N LYS A 45 38.29 -11.04 3.83
CA LYS A 45 38.35 -12.45 4.19
C LYS A 45 37.45 -12.73 5.40
N SER A 46 36.36 -13.48 5.20
CA SER A 46 35.33 -13.73 6.23
C SER A 46 35.86 -14.56 7.43
N SER A 47 36.92 -15.34 7.25
CA SER A 47 37.56 -16.08 8.34
C SER A 47 38.35 -15.18 9.32
N ASN A 48 38.63 -13.93 8.95
CA ASN A 48 39.25 -12.97 9.85
C ASN A 48 38.20 -12.09 10.51
N LYS A 49 37.84 -12.42 11.76
CA LYS A 49 36.76 -11.71 12.50
C LYS A 49 37.12 -10.25 12.76
N SER A 50 38.41 -9.93 13.02
CA SER A 50 38.83 -8.53 13.27
C SER A 50 38.59 -7.60 12.10
N TYR A 51 38.44 -8.14 10.88
CA TYR A 51 38.08 -7.35 9.70
C TYR A 51 36.67 -6.80 9.75
N TYR A 52 35.81 -7.42 10.55
CA TYR A 52 34.37 -7.04 10.70
C TYR A 52 34.05 -6.34 12.04
N GLU A 53 35.10 -5.93 12.75
CA GLU A 53 35.00 -5.18 14.03
C GLU A 53 35.37 -3.71 13.87
N GLY A 54 35.14 -3.12 12.70
CA GLY A 54 35.46 -1.73 12.38
C GLY A 54 34.26 -0.80 12.35
N ASN A 55 34.50 0.42 11.84
CA ASN A 55 33.51 1.48 11.77
C ASN A 55 33.12 1.88 10.32
N ILE A 56 33.73 1.28 9.30
CA ILE A 56 33.44 1.57 7.91
C ILE A 56 32.20 0.77 7.49
N PRO A 57 31.08 1.40 7.15
CA PRO A 57 29.89 0.69 6.66
C PRO A 57 30.22 -0.19 5.47
N PHE A 58 29.82 -1.46 5.49
CA PHE A 58 30.08 -2.41 4.40
C PHE A 58 28.78 -2.78 3.69
N ILE A 59 28.54 -2.14 2.55
CA ILE A 59 27.30 -2.20 1.79
C ILE A 59 27.30 -3.47 0.93
N ARG A 60 26.30 -4.33 1.12
CA ARG A 60 26.05 -5.52 0.30
C ARG A 60 25.00 -5.22 -0.78
N SER A 61 24.93 -6.07 -1.83
CA SER A 61 23.98 -5.86 -2.95
C SER A 61 22.51 -5.79 -2.53
N GLY A 62 22.12 -6.46 -1.45
CA GLY A 62 20.77 -6.33 -0.87
C GLY A 62 20.49 -4.99 -0.20
N GLU A 63 21.52 -4.20 0.08
CA GLU A 63 21.46 -2.96 0.84
C GLU A 63 21.65 -1.69 -0.03
N VAL A 64 21.73 -1.81 -1.36
CA VAL A 64 21.97 -0.67 -2.27
C VAL A 64 20.96 0.48 -2.13
N LYS A 65 19.75 0.19 -1.62
CA LYS A 65 18.69 1.17 -1.36
C LYS A 65 18.60 1.63 0.10
N SER A 66 19.43 1.06 0.98
CA SER A 66 19.32 1.29 2.43
C SER A 66 20.02 2.57 2.85
N LYS A 67 19.49 3.19 3.91
CA LYS A 67 20.12 4.32 4.60
C LYS A 67 21.12 3.88 5.67
N GLN A 68 21.26 2.59 5.89
CA GLN A 68 22.16 1.97 6.87
C GLN A 68 22.54 0.56 6.41
N THR A 69 23.60 0.00 6.98
CA THR A 69 24.04 -1.38 6.75
C THR A 69 24.16 -2.11 8.09
N GLU A 70 24.07 -3.44 8.05
CA GLU A 70 24.27 -4.29 9.22
C GLU A 70 25.75 -4.61 9.49
N LEU A 71 26.59 -4.55 8.45
CA LEU A 71 27.99 -4.92 8.54
C LEU A 71 28.90 -3.69 8.48
N PHE A 72 29.99 -3.78 9.24
CA PHE A 72 31.05 -2.78 9.25
C PHE A 72 32.38 -3.49 9.06
N ILE A 73 33.38 -2.82 8.47
CA ILE A 73 34.74 -3.34 8.30
C ILE A 73 35.76 -2.38 8.91
N SER A 74 36.92 -2.92 9.25
CA SER A 74 38.04 -2.14 9.76
C SER A 74 38.84 -1.51 8.62
N ASP A 75 39.68 -0.51 8.94
CA ASP A 75 40.67 0.05 7.98
C ASP A 75 41.63 -0.99 7.49
N GLU A 76 42.02 -1.93 8.35
CA GLU A 76 42.85 -3.06 7.97
C GLU A 76 42.17 -3.94 6.92
N ALA A 77 40.88 -4.24 7.09
CA ALA A 77 40.11 -5.00 6.12
C ALA A 77 40.00 -4.29 4.77
N LEU A 78 39.80 -2.98 4.79
CA LEU A 78 39.74 -2.15 3.57
C LEU A 78 41.09 -2.20 2.83
N ASN A 79 42.22 -2.04 3.55
CA ASN A 79 43.57 -2.02 2.98
C ASN A 79 44.02 -3.39 2.48
N ASN A 80 43.57 -4.47 3.14
CA ASN A 80 43.98 -5.85 2.82
C ASN A 80 42.96 -6.61 1.96
N SER A 81 42.04 -5.93 1.33
CA SER A 81 41.02 -6.54 0.46
C SER A 81 40.79 -5.71 -0.82
N SER A 82 39.93 -6.24 -1.69
CA SER A 82 39.47 -5.50 -2.88
C SER A 82 38.23 -4.65 -2.60
N ALA A 83 37.80 -4.48 -1.35
CA ALA A 83 36.72 -3.57 -0.99
C ALA A 83 37.11 -2.14 -1.39
N LYS A 84 36.14 -1.38 -1.87
CA LYS A 84 36.36 0.00 -2.34
C LYS A 84 35.33 0.93 -1.75
N LEU A 85 35.78 2.12 -1.41
CA LEU A 85 34.93 3.18 -0.87
C LEU A 85 34.04 3.80 -1.93
N VAL A 86 32.82 4.07 -1.52
CA VAL A 86 31.82 4.87 -2.23
C VAL A 86 31.34 6.01 -1.33
N GLU A 87 30.84 7.03 -1.95
CA GLU A 87 30.34 8.23 -1.28
C GLU A 87 28.81 8.32 -1.44
N LYS A 88 28.18 8.98 -0.50
CA LYS A 88 26.79 9.39 -0.67
C LYS A 88 26.65 10.19 -1.95
N GLY A 89 25.69 9.77 -2.83
CA GLY A 89 25.51 10.36 -4.15
C GLY A 89 26.02 9.49 -5.31
N ASP A 90 26.87 8.50 -5.04
CA ASP A 90 27.29 7.52 -6.03
C ASP A 90 26.13 6.60 -6.42
N ILE A 91 26.05 6.19 -7.68
CA ILE A 91 25.07 5.21 -8.13
C ILE A 91 25.61 3.82 -7.81
N LEU A 92 24.83 3.02 -7.08
CA LEU A 92 25.13 1.62 -6.76
C LEU A 92 24.23 0.71 -7.59
N TYR A 93 24.83 -0.19 -8.36
CA TYR A 93 24.12 -1.15 -9.20
C TYR A 93 24.46 -2.57 -8.76
N ALA A 94 23.46 -3.37 -8.40
CA ALA A 94 23.62 -4.77 -8.00
C ALA A 94 23.80 -5.67 -9.23
N LEU A 95 24.92 -6.40 -9.28
CA LEU A 95 25.31 -7.22 -10.43
C LEU A 95 24.79 -8.66 -10.37
N TYR A 96 24.65 -9.24 -9.15
CA TYR A 96 24.28 -10.65 -9.00
C TYR A 96 23.31 -10.92 -7.85
N GLY A 97 22.77 -12.17 -7.88
CA GLY A 97 21.86 -12.69 -6.88
C GLY A 97 20.42 -12.23 -7.09
N ALA A 98 19.61 -12.39 -6.07
CA ALA A 98 18.19 -12.02 -6.09
C ALA A 98 17.94 -10.52 -6.33
N THR A 99 18.96 -9.69 -6.12
CA THR A 99 18.92 -8.24 -6.31
C THR A 99 19.53 -7.77 -7.64
N SER A 100 19.89 -8.68 -8.55
CA SER A 100 20.41 -8.31 -9.88
C SER A 100 19.56 -7.23 -10.55
N GLY A 101 20.24 -6.21 -11.07
CA GLY A 101 19.57 -5.08 -11.73
C GLY A 101 18.98 -4.03 -10.79
N GLU A 102 19.01 -4.22 -9.46
CA GLU A 102 18.64 -3.16 -8.53
C GLU A 102 19.66 -2.02 -8.58
N VAL A 103 19.14 -0.80 -8.60
CA VAL A 103 19.97 0.40 -8.68
C VAL A 103 19.42 1.49 -7.77
N ALA A 104 20.32 2.21 -7.10
CA ALA A 104 19.97 3.36 -6.28
C ALA A 104 21.15 4.32 -6.15
N ILE A 105 20.89 5.53 -5.69
CA ILE A 105 21.91 6.47 -5.24
C ILE A 105 22.24 6.16 -3.78
N SER A 106 23.54 5.98 -3.47
CA SER A 106 23.98 5.72 -2.11
C SER A 106 23.56 6.81 -1.14
N GLN A 107 22.97 6.39 -0.03
CA GLN A 107 22.55 7.28 1.05
C GLN A 107 23.63 7.43 2.13
N ILE A 108 24.67 6.60 2.09
CA ILE A 108 25.75 6.55 3.08
C ILE A 108 27.11 6.45 2.39
N ASN A 109 28.14 6.93 3.06
CA ASN A 109 29.52 6.60 2.73
C ASN A 109 29.84 5.21 3.26
N GLY A 110 30.62 4.41 2.52
CA GLY A 110 30.97 3.07 2.95
C GLY A 110 31.80 2.32 1.93
N ALA A 111 32.14 1.08 2.23
CA ALA A 111 32.81 0.18 1.30
C ALA A 111 31.79 -0.77 0.65
N ILE A 112 32.07 -1.20 -0.57
CA ILE A 112 31.19 -2.11 -1.33
C ILE A 112 31.88 -3.45 -1.61
N ASN A 113 31.05 -4.49 -1.75
CA ASN A 113 31.51 -5.82 -2.16
C ASN A 113 31.58 -5.95 -3.71
N GLN A 114 32.02 -7.12 -4.19
CA GLN A 114 32.15 -7.43 -5.62
C GLN A 114 30.79 -7.55 -6.34
N ALA A 115 29.69 -7.70 -5.60
CA ALA A 115 28.35 -7.79 -6.19
C ALA A 115 27.75 -6.42 -6.54
N ILE A 116 28.43 -5.33 -6.20
CA ILE A 116 28.02 -3.97 -6.49
C ILE A 116 28.98 -3.34 -7.49
N LEU A 117 28.42 -2.70 -8.51
CA LEU A 117 29.10 -1.76 -9.39
C LEU A 117 28.79 -0.34 -8.92
N ALA A 118 29.80 0.37 -8.43
CA ALA A 118 29.69 1.81 -8.22
C ALA A 118 29.85 2.54 -9.57
N ILE A 119 28.96 3.47 -9.86
CA ILE A 119 28.92 4.23 -11.10
C ILE A 119 28.97 5.72 -10.73
N LYS A 120 30.03 6.41 -11.13
CA LYS A 120 30.22 7.84 -10.89
C LYS A 120 30.07 8.60 -12.21
N PRO A 121 29.03 9.42 -12.40
CA PRO A 121 28.90 10.23 -13.60
C PRO A 121 30.08 11.19 -13.78
N LYS A 122 30.50 11.38 -15.03
CA LYS A 122 31.44 12.43 -15.38
C LYS A 122 30.76 13.81 -15.30
N PRO A 123 31.53 14.92 -15.19
CA PRO A 123 30.96 16.27 -15.29
C PRO A 123 30.09 16.43 -16.55
N GLY A 124 28.91 17.01 -16.38
CA GLY A 124 27.92 17.15 -17.46
C GLY A 124 26.85 16.06 -17.53
N TYR A 125 26.77 15.19 -16.53
CA TYR A 125 25.76 14.12 -16.47
C TYR A 125 25.13 14.01 -15.08
N SER A 126 23.82 13.76 -15.01
CA SER A 126 23.07 13.67 -13.77
C SER A 126 23.02 12.24 -13.24
N SER A 127 23.43 12.05 -11.96
CA SER A 127 23.31 10.75 -11.25
C SER A 127 21.86 10.26 -11.21
N GLU A 128 20.92 11.14 -10.88
CA GLU A 128 19.50 10.80 -10.78
C GLU A 128 18.91 10.36 -12.12
N PHE A 129 19.29 11.05 -13.21
CA PHE A 129 18.82 10.69 -14.54
C PHE A 129 19.34 9.29 -14.93
N ILE A 130 20.64 9.05 -14.78
CA ILE A 130 21.28 7.77 -15.11
C ILE A 130 20.70 6.64 -14.25
N MET A 131 20.56 6.86 -12.95
CA MET A 131 19.97 5.88 -12.04
C MET A 131 18.53 5.53 -12.44
N ASN A 132 17.71 6.53 -12.75
CA ASN A 132 16.32 6.28 -13.16
C ASN A 132 16.26 5.58 -14.52
N TYR A 133 17.14 5.91 -15.46
CA TYR A 133 17.24 5.18 -16.72
C TYR A 133 17.58 3.70 -16.51
N LEU A 134 18.61 3.40 -15.72
CA LEU A 134 18.99 2.02 -15.40
C LEU A 134 17.88 1.26 -14.67
N LYS A 135 17.15 1.94 -13.80
CA LYS A 135 15.98 1.39 -13.09
C LYS A 135 14.84 1.05 -14.06
N LYS A 136 14.57 1.91 -15.04
CA LYS A 136 13.55 1.69 -16.09
C LYS A 136 13.92 0.52 -16.98
N GLU A 137 15.19 0.39 -17.36
CA GLU A 137 15.67 -0.68 -18.25
C GLU A 137 15.94 -2.01 -17.53
N LYS A 138 15.71 -2.09 -16.21
CA LYS A 138 16.05 -3.29 -15.42
C LYS A 138 15.53 -4.58 -16.06
N ASP A 139 14.23 -4.65 -16.36
CA ASP A 139 13.61 -5.89 -16.88
C ASP A 139 14.16 -6.24 -18.26
N ASN A 140 14.35 -5.23 -19.13
CA ASN A 140 14.94 -5.41 -20.46
C ASN A 140 16.39 -5.91 -20.37
N ILE A 141 17.18 -5.37 -19.42
CA ILE A 141 18.55 -5.78 -19.17
C ILE A 141 18.61 -7.24 -18.69
N LEU A 142 17.77 -7.58 -17.71
CA LEU A 142 17.72 -8.94 -17.16
C LEU A 142 17.26 -9.94 -18.22
N GLU A 143 16.21 -9.62 -18.97
CA GLU A 143 15.73 -10.47 -20.06
C GLU A 143 16.79 -10.69 -21.13
N LYS A 144 17.46 -9.63 -21.58
CA LYS A 144 18.46 -9.71 -22.64
C LYS A 144 19.72 -10.49 -22.23
N TYR A 145 20.17 -10.36 -20.99
CA TYR A 145 21.48 -10.85 -20.58
C TYR A 145 21.45 -12.06 -19.63
N LEU A 146 20.35 -12.35 -18.95
CA LEU A 146 20.24 -13.49 -18.02
C LEU A 146 19.56 -14.72 -18.63
N GLN A 147 18.76 -14.58 -19.71
CA GLN A 147 18.11 -15.72 -20.38
C GLN A 147 19.09 -16.62 -21.15
N GLY A 148 20.34 -16.18 -21.37
CA GLY A 148 21.37 -16.92 -22.10
C GLY A 148 22.24 -17.85 -21.26
N GLY A 149 21.83 -18.25 -20.04
CA GLY A 149 22.61 -19.12 -19.14
C GLY A 149 23.69 -18.42 -18.34
N GLN A 150 23.86 -17.10 -18.46
CA GLN A 150 24.70 -16.29 -17.57
C GLN A 150 23.91 -15.92 -16.32
N GLY A 151 24.24 -16.50 -15.18
CA GLY A 151 23.54 -16.24 -13.91
C GLY A 151 23.78 -14.84 -13.31
N ASN A 152 24.66 -14.01 -13.90
CA ASN A 152 25.09 -12.73 -13.33
C ASN A 152 25.33 -11.66 -14.41
N LEU A 153 25.00 -10.42 -14.08
CA LEU A 153 25.43 -9.26 -14.87
C LEU A 153 26.91 -8.96 -14.63
N SER A 154 27.57 -8.45 -15.65
CA SER A 154 28.97 -7.99 -15.51
C SER A 154 29.04 -6.46 -15.64
N ALA A 155 30.11 -5.88 -15.08
CA ALA A 155 30.39 -4.44 -15.27
C ALA A 155 30.50 -4.06 -16.75
N ALA A 156 31.00 -4.96 -17.61
CA ALA A 156 31.08 -4.72 -19.06
C ALA A 156 29.68 -4.59 -19.70
N ILE A 157 28.74 -5.46 -19.31
CA ILE A 157 27.34 -5.39 -19.75
C ILE A 157 26.74 -4.02 -19.37
N VAL A 158 26.85 -3.62 -18.09
CA VAL A 158 26.29 -2.36 -17.63
C VAL A 158 26.91 -1.15 -18.37
N LYS A 159 28.22 -1.18 -18.59
CA LYS A 159 28.93 -0.14 -19.35
C LYS A 159 28.48 -0.05 -20.81
N SER A 160 28.08 -1.15 -21.42
CA SER A 160 27.66 -1.19 -22.83
C SER A 160 26.21 -0.77 -23.05
N ILE A 161 25.44 -0.51 -21.98
CA ILE A 161 24.05 -0.06 -22.10
C ILE A 161 24.04 1.33 -22.76
N GLU A 162 23.33 1.41 -23.89
CA GLU A 162 23.09 2.66 -24.61
C GLU A 162 21.91 3.41 -23.99
N LEU A 163 22.06 4.73 -23.92
CA LEU A 163 20.97 5.61 -23.50
C LEU A 163 20.91 6.86 -24.37
N SER A 164 19.72 7.41 -24.47
CA SER A 164 19.47 8.70 -25.15
C SER A 164 19.49 9.82 -24.13
N LEU A 165 20.41 10.76 -24.28
CA LEU A 165 20.67 11.83 -23.32
C LEU A 165 20.05 13.13 -23.79
N PRO A 166 19.17 13.76 -23.02
CA PRO A 166 18.77 15.14 -23.21
C PRO A 166 19.87 16.11 -22.73
N SER A 167 19.64 17.40 -22.84
CA SER A 167 20.53 18.43 -22.27
C SER A 167 20.73 18.20 -20.77
N LEU A 168 21.85 18.70 -20.24
CA LEU A 168 22.16 18.56 -18.81
C LEU A 168 21.04 19.13 -17.91
N ASP A 169 20.50 20.28 -18.28
CA ASP A 169 19.40 20.93 -17.54
C ASP A 169 18.15 20.07 -17.54
N GLU A 170 17.82 19.40 -18.64
CA GLU A 170 16.68 18.47 -18.71
C GLU A 170 16.96 17.18 -17.92
N GLN A 171 18.19 16.65 -17.94
CA GLN A 171 18.58 15.53 -17.09
C GLN A 171 18.35 15.85 -15.61
N PHE A 172 18.76 17.04 -15.16
CA PHE A 172 18.51 17.49 -13.78
C PHE A 172 17.03 17.69 -13.49
N ALA A 173 16.26 18.27 -14.41
CA ALA A 173 14.82 18.45 -14.25
C ALA A 173 14.09 17.09 -14.12
N ILE A 174 14.44 16.10 -14.96
CA ILE A 174 13.89 14.74 -14.88
C ILE A 174 14.29 14.08 -13.57
N GLY A 175 15.56 14.15 -13.19
CA GLY A 175 16.06 13.59 -11.93
C GLY A 175 15.34 14.17 -10.71
N LEU A 176 15.20 15.49 -10.66
CA LEU A 176 14.48 16.21 -9.60
C LEU A 176 13.01 15.82 -9.53
N LEU A 177 12.33 15.69 -10.68
CA LEU A 177 10.93 15.27 -10.73
C LEU A 177 10.74 13.91 -10.07
N PHE A 178 11.53 12.90 -10.44
CA PHE A 178 11.41 11.56 -9.88
C PHE A 178 11.79 11.49 -8.41
N ARG A 179 12.80 12.23 -7.98
CA ARG A 179 13.15 12.37 -6.55
C ARG A 179 12.01 12.98 -5.76
N THR A 180 11.43 14.09 -6.25
CA THR A 180 10.29 14.74 -5.59
C THR A 180 9.07 13.81 -5.48
N LEU A 181 8.80 13.03 -6.54
CA LEU A 181 7.73 12.03 -6.49
C LEU A 181 8.01 10.90 -5.49
N ASP A 182 9.26 10.46 -5.37
CA ASP A 182 9.65 9.43 -4.38
C ASP A 182 9.54 9.96 -2.95
N ASP A 183 10.01 11.17 -2.68
CA ASP A 183 9.92 11.82 -1.37
C ASP A 183 8.45 12.05 -0.98
N LEU A 184 7.62 12.50 -1.92
CA LEU A 184 6.20 12.71 -1.69
C LEU A 184 5.48 11.40 -1.40
N LEU A 185 5.75 10.34 -2.19
CA LEU A 185 5.18 9.00 -1.95
C LEU A 185 5.58 8.44 -0.57
N ALA A 186 6.85 8.61 -0.17
CA ALA A 186 7.31 8.19 1.15
C ALA A 186 6.55 8.92 2.25
N SER A 187 6.44 10.25 2.17
CA SER A 187 5.69 11.08 3.13
C SER A 187 4.22 10.68 3.23
N TYR A 188 3.54 10.43 2.09
CA TYR A 188 2.14 9.97 2.11
C TYR A 188 1.98 8.59 2.74
N LYS A 189 2.91 7.65 2.48
CA LYS A 189 2.89 6.30 3.08
C LYS A 189 3.13 6.35 4.60
N ASP A 190 4.06 7.17 5.06
CA ASP A 190 4.33 7.37 6.48
C ASP A 190 3.11 7.99 7.20
N ASN A 191 2.49 9.00 6.60
CA ASN A 191 1.27 9.59 7.15
C ASN A 191 0.11 8.58 7.19
N LEU A 192 -0.07 7.78 6.14
CA LEU A 192 -1.08 6.70 6.11
C LEU A 192 -0.86 5.72 7.27
N ALA A 193 0.36 5.25 7.48
CA ALA A 193 0.70 4.35 8.58
C ALA A 193 0.43 4.99 9.95
N ASN A 194 0.76 6.26 10.11
CA ASN A 194 0.51 7.02 11.35
C ASN A 194 -0.99 7.14 11.64
N TYR A 195 -1.83 7.47 10.64
CA TYR A 195 -3.28 7.57 10.84
C TYR A 195 -3.93 6.21 11.11
N GLN A 196 -3.48 5.15 10.46
CA GLN A 196 -3.93 3.78 10.75
C GLN A 196 -3.57 3.36 12.19
N SER A 197 -2.37 3.66 12.63
CA SER A 197 -1.91 3.41 14.01
C SER A 197 -2.70 4.23 15.03
N LEU A 198 -2.94 5.51 14.73
CA LEU A 198 -3.77 6.39 15.56
C LEU A 198 -5.19 5.82 15.69
N LYS A 199 -5.83 5.44 14.59
CA LYS A 199 -7.17 4.84 14.60
C LYS A 199 -7.21 3.58 15.49
N ALA A 200 -6.25 2.67 15.33
CA ALA A 200 -6.18 1.44 16.13
C ALA A 200 -6.01 1.75 17.63
N THR A 201 -5.15 2.72 17.97
CA THR A 201 -4.93 3.17 19.34
C THR A 201 -6.20 3.78 19.94
N MET A 202 -6.86 4.68 19.21
CA MET A 202 -8.06 5.35 19.70
C MET A 202 -9.25 4.41 19.81
N LEU A 203 -9.40 3.40 18.91
CA LEU A 203 -10.39 2.33 19.07
C LEU A 203 -10.20 1.53 20.38
N SER A 204 -8.98 1.39 20.84
CA SER A 204 -8.69 0.71 22.11
C SER A 204 -8.86 1.59 23.34
N LYS A 205 -8.90 2.91 23.19
CA LYS A 205 -8.88 3.88 24.31
C LYS A 205 -10.17 4.67 24.46
N LEU A 206 -10.93 4.92 23.40
CA LEU A 206 -12.21 5.64 23.41
C LEU A 206 -13.42 4.72 23.68
N PHE A 207 -13.19 3.43 23.86
CA PHE A 207 -14.23 2.48 24.29
C PHE A 207 -13.75 1.75 25.55
N PRO A 208 -14.68 1.43 26.50
CA PRO A 208 -14.35 0.71 27.73
C PRO A 208 -13.73 -0.64 27.45
N LYS A 209 -12.70 -1.01 28.22
CA LYS A 209 -12.09 -2.35 28.22
C LYS A 209 -12.82 -3.28 29.18
N ALA A 210 -12.45 -4.57 29.15
CA ALA A 210 -13.01 -5.55 30.08
C ALA A 210 -12.85 -5.10 31.54
N GLY A 211 -13.96 -5.05 32.28
CA GLY A 211 -13.98 -4.62 33.67
C GLY A 211 -14.03 -3.09 33.87
N GLN A 212 -14.08 -2.31 32.80
CA GLN A 212 -14.25 -0.87 32.87
C GLN A 212 -15.66 -0.46 32.48
N THR A 213 -16.20 0.56 33.10
CA THR A 213 -17.49 1.16 32.80
C THR A 213 -17.38 2.39 31.92
N VAL A 214 -16.20 3.04 31.90
CA VAL A 214 -15.87 4.21 31.08
C VAL A 214 -14.56 3.97 30.32
N PRO A 215 -14.35 4.65 29.18
CA PRO A 215 -13.10 4.51 28.41
C PRO A 215 -11.88 5.10 29.10
N GLU A 216 -10.69 4.71 28.68
CA GLU A 216 -9.39 5.23 29.18
C GLU A 216 -9.17 6.71 28.80
N ILE A 217 -9.65 7.11 27.64
CA ILE A 217 -9.63 8.48 27.14
C ILE A 217 -11.06 8.89 26.80
N ARG A 218 -11.44 10.10 27.17
CA ARG A 218 -12.70 10.73 26.77
C ARG A 218 -12.43 11.97 25.96
N MET A 219 -13.39 12.35 25.16
CA MET A 219 -13.37 13.64 24.48
C MET A 219 -13.65 14.77 25.48
N ASP A 220 -13.08 15.94 25.22
CA ASP A 220 -13.26 17.11 26.08
C ASP A 220 -14.74 17.47 26.22
N GLY A 221 -15.16 17.78 27.47
CA GLY A 221 -16.52 18.22 27.79
C GLY A 221 -17.51 17.10 28.08
N PHE A 222 -17.07 15.84 28.14
CA PHE A 222 -17.92 14.70 28.51
C PHE A 222 -17.39 14.03 29.79
N GLU A 223 -18.21 14.06 30.86
CA GLU A 223 -17.84 13.54 32.20
C GLU A 223 -18.85 12.52 32.73
N ASP A 224 -20.06 12.42 32.16
CA ASP A 224 -21.13 11.56 32.63
C ASP A 224 -20.74 10.08 32.55
N GLU A 225 -21.29 9.25 33.48
CA GLU A 225 -21.09 7.80 33.46
C GLU A 225 -21.75 7.16 32.24
N TRP A 226 -21.12 6.11 31.70
CA TRP A 226 -21.69 5.33 30.62
C TRP A 226 -22.68 4.31 31.17
N GLU A 227 -23.81 4.18 30.53
CA GLU A 227 -24.85 3.19 30.85
C GLU A 227 -24.56 1.83 30.25
N LYS A 228 -24.96 0.77 30.93
CA LYS A 228 -24.79 -0.62 30.43
C LYS A 228 -26.07 -1.12 29.79
N THR A 229 -25.93 -1.76 28.62
CA THR A 229 -27.04 -2.39 27.89
C THR A 229 -26.59 -3.68 27.18
N THR A 230 -27.52 -4.33 26.48
CA THR A 230 -27.24 -5.42 25.54
C THR A 230 -27.71 -5.02 24.13
N LEU A 231 -27.19 -5.67 23.11
CA LEU A 231 -27.62 -5.43 21.73
C LEU A 231 -29.13 -5.70 21.57
N GLU A 232 -29.66 -6.73 22.24
CA GLU A 232 -31.11 -7.05 22.26
C GLU A 232 -31.98 -5.91 22.80
N LYS A 233 -31.51 -5.21 23.84
CA LYS A 233 -32.23 -4.09 24.44
C LYS A 233 -32.04 -2.76 23.71
N SER A 234 -31.16 -2.75 22.70
CA SER A 234 -30.74 -1.53 22.01
C SER A 234 -31.21 -1.46 20.56
N THR A 235 -31.74 -2.56 20.02
CA THR A 235 -32.05 -2.70 18.61
C THR A 235 -33.27 -3.58 18.36
N ASP A 236 -33.98 -3.33 17.26
CA ASP A 236 -34.91 -4.28 16.64
C ASP A 236 -34.20 -5.15 15.60
N ARG A 237 -34.67 -6.38 15.41
CA ARG A 237 -34.19 -7.26 14.35
C ARG A 237 -34.79 -6.83 13.01
N VAL A 238 -33.95 -6.73 11.98
CA VAL A 238 -34.36 -6.54 10.57
C VAL A 238 -34.24 -7.90 9.87
N LYS A 239 -35.19 -8.21 9.00
CA LYS A 239 -35.27 -9.50 8.32
C LYS A 239 -34.11 -9.68 7.33
N SER A 240 -33.41 -10.80 7.45
CA SER A 240 -32.46 -11.28 6.45
C SER A 240 -33.10 -12.35 5.57
N TYR A 241 -32.68 -12.40 4.30
CA TYR A 241 -33.23 -13.32 3.30
C TYR A 241 -32.18 -14.32 2.86
N SER A 242 -32.56 -15.57 2.64
CA SER A 242 -31.65 -16.63 2.15
C SER A 242 -31.37 -16.46 0.65
N LEU A 243 -30.81 -15.30 0.29
CA LEU A 243 -30.43 -14.95 -1.07
C LEU A 243 -28.93 -15.17 -1.25
N SER A 244 -28.58 -16.16 -2.05
CA SER A 244 -27.20 -16.47 -2.45
C SER A 244 -26.77 -15.64 -3.67
N ARG A 245 -25.51 -15.80 -4.10
CA ARG A 245 -24.96 -14.99 -5.22
C ARG A 245 -25.56 -15.26 -6.60
N ASP A 246 -26.29 -16.35 -6.75
CA ASP A 246 -27.00 -16.71 -8.00
C ASP A 246 -28.13 -15.73 -8.38
N VAL A 247 -28.62 -14.91 -7.43
CA VAL A 247 -29.60 -13.88 -7.70
C VAL A 247 -29.00 -12.55 -8.21
N GLU A 248 -27.66 -12.42 -8.22
CA GLU A 248 -26.97 -11.21 -8.66
C GLU A 248 -27.20 -10.92 -10.15
N THR A 249 -27.34 -9.65 -10.48
CA THR A 249 -27.50 -9.19 -11.86
C THR A 249 -26.82 -7.84 -12.08
N ASN A 250 -26.37 -7.62 -13.32
CA ASN A 250 -25.84 -6.31 -13.75
C ASN A 250 -26.96 -5.36 -14.22
N GLN A 251 -28.21 -5.82 -14.27
CA GLN A 251 -29.34 -4.98 -14.64
C GLN A 251 -29.83 -4.21 -13.41
N ASP A 252 -30.10 -2.93 -13.58
CA ASP A 252 -30.75 -2.14 -12.55
C ASP A 252 -32.20 -2.63 -12.37
N THR A 253 -32.43 -3.21 -11.20
CA THR A 253 -33.74 -3.71 -10.76
C THR A 253 -34.37 -2.83 -9.67
N GLY A 254 -33.66 -1.78 -9.22
CA GLY A 254 -34.02 -0.96 -8.07
C GLY A 254 -33.91 -1.69 -6.73
N ILE A 255 -33.43 -2.95 -6.72
CA ILE A 255 -33.28 -3.77 -5.52
C ILE A 255 -31.84 -4.32 -5.46
N LYS A 256 -31.19 -4.11 -4.33
CA LYS A 256 -29.84 -4.57 -4.03
C LYS A 256 -29.83 -5.43 -2.77
N TYR A 257 -28.74 -6.17 -2.54
CA TYR A 257 -28.61 -6.95 -1.32
C TYR A 257 -27.18 -6.96 -0.80
N ILE A 258 -27.02 -7.18 0.50
CA ILE A 258 -25.75 -7.31 1.16
C ILE A 258 -25.55 -8.77 1.57
N HIS A 259 -24.58 -9.43 0.94
CA HIS A 259 -24.21 -10.81 1.28
C HIS A 259 -23.07 -10.80 2.33
N TYR A 260 -23.03 -11.81 3.23
CA TYR A 260 -22.01 -11.87 4.29
C TYR A 260 -20.59 -11.75 3.75
N GLY A 261 -20.29 -12.33 2.59
CA GLY A 261 -18.99 -12.28 1.97
C GLY A 261 -18.55 -10.87 1.54
N ASP A 262 -19.49 -9.95 1.30
CA ASP A 262 -19.14 -8.56 0.96
C ASP A 262 -18.70 -7.79 2.20
N ILE A 263 -19.30 -8.09 3.34
CA ILE A 263 -18.91 -7.56 4.65
C ILE A 263 -17.56 -8.15 5.07
N HIS A 264 -17.41 -9.47 4.97
CA HIS A 264 -16.21 -10.20 5.34
C HIS A 264 -14.97 -9.77 4.52
N LEU A 265 -15.13 -9.57 3.21
CA LEU A 265 -14.08 -9.10 2.31
C LEU A 265 -13.83 -7.59 2.40
N GLY A 266 -14.59 -6.87 3.23
CA GLY A 266 -14.48 -5.42 3.37
C GLY A 266 -14.95 -4.63 2.15
N LYS A 267 -15.68 -5.26 1.21
CA LYS A 267 -16.26 -4.58 0.04
C LYS A 267 -17.34 -3.58 0.47
N VAL A 268 -18.07 -3.93 1.51
CA VAL A 268 -19.04 -3.06 2.18
C VAL A 268 -18.70 -2.95 3.65
N SER A 269 -18.66 -1.73 4.17
CA SER A 269 -18.32 -1.45 5.57
C SER A 269 -19.14 -0.27 6.08
N MET A 270 -18.79 0.97 5.75
CA MET A 270 -19.63 2.16 5.95
C MET A 270 -20.24 2.51 4.59
N ILE A 271 -21.53 2.27 4.44
CA ILE A 271 -22.23 2.40 3.16
C ILE A 271 -22.80 3.80 3.06
N ASP A 272 -22.15 4.66 2.32
CA ASP A 272 -22.51 6.05 2.01
C ASP A 272 -23.07 6.21 0.59
N ASP A 273 -22.79 5.26 -0.28
CA ASP A 273 -23.42 5.08 -1.58
C ASP A 273 -23.77 3.60 -1.84
N GLY A 274 -24.62 3.33 -2.77
CA GLY A 274 -25.01 1.97 -3.14
C GLY A 274 -24.17 1.35 -4.26
N ASN A 275 -23.10 1.99 -4.74
CA ASN A 275 -22.39 1.59 -5.96
C ASN A 275 -21.67 0.25 -5.84
N SER A 276 -21.16 -0.07 -4.65
CA SER A 276 -20.46 -1.34 -4.36
C SER A 276 -21.42 -2.52 -4.12
N ILE A 277 -22.72 -2.28 -4.03
CA ILE A 277 -23.74 -3.28 -3.69
C ILE A 277 -24.40 -3.78 -4.98
N PRO A 278 -24.39 -5.12 -5.25
CA PRO A 278 -24.95 -5.66 -6.46
C PRO A 278 -26.48 -5.59 -6.49
N TYR A 279 -27.03 -5.40 -7.68
CA TYR A 279 -28.46 -5.58 -7.93
C TYR A 279 -28.83 -7.05 -7.91
N ILE A 280 -30.07 -7.36 -7.55
CA ILE A 280 -30.59 -8.72 -7.55
C ILE A 280 -31.89 -8.85 -8.35
N LYS A 281 -32.08 -10.06 -8.90
CA LYS A 281 -33.37 -10.51 -9.46
C LYS A 281 -33.81 -11.75 -8.70
N THR A 282 -34.99 -11.69 -8.08
CA THR A 282 -35.49 -12.78 -7.25
C THR A 282 -37.01 -12.84 -7.27
N ASP A 283 -37.54 -14.05 -7.17
CA ASP A 283 -38.99 -14.29 -6.98
C ASP A 283 -39.37 -14.30 -5.49
N THR A 284 -38.38 -14.18 -4.59
CA THR A 284 -38.62 -14.10 -3.15
C THR A 284 -39.39 -12.83 -2.79
N LYS A 285 -40.51 -12.98 -2.08
CA LYS A 285 -41.27 -11.84 -1.59
C LYS A 285 -40.48 -11.07 -0.53
N LEU A 286 -40.02 -9.89 -0.88
CA LEU A 286 -39.31 -8.98 0.00
C LEU A 286 -40.33 -8.08 0.71
N SER A 287 -40.26 -8.06 2.03
CA SER A 287 -41.21 -7.30 2.88
C SER A 287 -40.56 -6.29 3.77
N GLU A 288 -39.23 -6.35 3.96
CA GLU A 288 -38.50 -5.44 4.83
C GLU A 288 -37.17 -5.08 4.18
N PHE A 289 -36.82 -3.80 4.27
CA PHE A 289 -35.64 -3.21 3.65
C PHE A 289 -34.78 -2.52 4.69
N LEU A 290 -33.45 -2.52 4.43
CA LEU A 290 -32.50 -1.78 5.23
C LEU A 290 -32.72 -0.26 5.07
N GLN A 291 -32.50 0.44 6.16
CA GLN A 291 -32.64 1.90 6.25
C GLN A 291 -31.34 2.51 6.79
N GLN A 292 -31.21 3.82 6.64
CA GLN A 292 -30.10 4.55 7.28
C GLN A 292 -30.05 4.24 8.77
N GLY A 293 -28.86 3.92 9.25
CA GLY A 293 -28.59 3.55 10.63
C GLY A 293 -28.63 2.05 10.91
N ASP A 294 -29.14 1.21 10.00
CA ASP A 294 -29.14 -0.25 10.19
C ASP A 294 -27.70 -0.78 10.17
N LEU A 295 -27.46 -1.74 11.08
CA LEU A 295 -26.19 -2.47 11.17
C LEU A 295 -26.38 -3.90 10.64
N ILE A 296 -25.43 -4.38 9.87
CA ILE A 296 -25.47 -5.69 9.25
C ILE A 296 -24.20 -6.46 9.64
N PHE A 297 -24.37 -7.57 10.35
CA PHE A 297 -23.28 -8.44 10.78
C PHE A 297 -23.19 -9.67 9.87
N ALA A 298 -21.99 -10.07 9.51
CA ALA A 298 -21.74 -11.38 8.91
C ALA A 298 -21.85 -12.45 10.00
N ASP A 299 -22.80 -13.38 9.86
CA ASP A 299 -23.01 -14.46 10.83
C ASP A 299 -22.08 -15.66 10.60
N ALA A 300 -21.45 -15.73 9.43
CA ALA A 300 -20.53 -16.79 9.05
C ALA A 300 -19.22 -16.21 8.51
N SER A 301 -18.12 -16.93 8.72
CA SER A 301 -16.80 -16.56 8.21
C SER A 301 -15.98 -17.81 7.93
N GLU A 302 -15.16 -17.77 6.89
CA GLU A 302 -14.19 -18.81 6.54
C GLU A 302 -12.96 -18.79 7.46
N ASP A 303 -12.74 -17.70 8.19
CA ASP A 303 -11.69 -17.56 9.18
C ASP A 303 -12.20 -16.96 10.50
N TYR A 304 -11.44 -17.19 11.57
CA TYR A 304 -11.77 -16.66 12.90
C TYR A 304 -11.85 -15.14 12.95
N LYS A 305 -11.12 -14.44 12.09
CA LYS A 305 -11.00 -12.97 12.13
C LYS A 305 -12.25 -12.27 11.59
N GLY A 306 -12.99 -12.93 10.70
CA GLY A 306 -14.17 -12.38 10.05
C GLY A 306 -15.48 -12.58 10.78
N ILE A 307 -15.50 -13.30 11.92
CA ILE A 307 -16.74 -13.53 12.69
C ILE A 307 -17.31 -12.20 13.17
N ALA A 308 -18.60 -12.02 12.90
CA ALA A 308 -19.37 -10.84 13.30
C ALA A 308 -18.78 -9.51 12.78
N GLU A 309 -18.09 -9.56 11.62
CA GLU A 309 -17.79 -8.30 10.91
C GLU A 309 -19.08 -7.54 10.65
N VAL A 310 -18.99 -6.22 10.74
CA VAL A 310 -20.15 -5.33 10.69
C VAL A 310 -20.04 -4.31 9.57
N ALA A 311 -21.17 -4.05 8.90
CA ALA A 311 -21.38 -2.91 8.02
C ALA A 311 -22.52 -2.04 8.58
N VAL A 312 -22.57 -0.78 8.16
CA VAL A 312 -23.62 0.19 8.53
C VAL A 312 -24.12 0.92 7.29
N ILE A 313 -25.41 1.12 7.20
CA ILE A 313 -26.02 2.04 6.23
C ILE A 313 -25.84 3.47 6.76
N ALA A 314 -24.83 4.17 6.26
CA ALA A 314 -24.45 5.48 6.80
C ALA A 314 -25.34 6.61 6.33
N THR A 315 -26.00 6.46 5.17
CA THR A 315 -26.88 7.48 4.57
C THR A 315 -28.15 6.87 4.01
N THR A 316 -29.13 7.72 3.70
CA THR A 316 -30.32 7.29 2.96
C THR A 316 -29.93 7.02 1.50
N LEU A 317 -30.22 5.82 1.03
CA LEU A 317 -29.93 5.37 -0.33
C LEU A 317 -31.21 5.40 -1.19
N SER A 318 -31.04 5.60 -2.50
CA SER A 318 -32.15 5.61 -3.46
C SER A 318 -32.70 4.21 -3.74
N ASP A 319 -31.83 3.22 -3.74
CA ASP A 319 -32.19 1.83 -4.01
C ASP A 319 -32.71 1.13 -2.74
N LYS A 320 -33.61 0.18 -2.95
CA LYS A 320 -34.05 -0.71 -1.87
C LYS A 320 -32.96 -1.77 -1.61
N ILE A 321 -32.52 -1.87 -0.38
CA ILE A 321 -31.47 -2.82 0.00
C ILE A 321 -32.02 -3.82 1.00
N VAL A 322 -31.71 -5.10 0.84
CA VAL A 322 -32.05 -6.17 1.80
C VAL A 322 -30.79 -6.83 2.36
N ALA A 323 -30.90 -7.33 3.59
CA ALA A 323 -29.89 -8.21 4.17
C ALA A 323 -30.02 -9.61 3.54
N GLY A 324 -28.90 -10.13 2.98
CA GLY A 324 -28.84 -11.39 2.26
C GLY A 324 -28.44 -12.58 3.13
N LEU A 325 -27.98 -13.63 2.45
CA LEU A 325 -27.57 -14.89 3.09
C LEU A 325 -26.45 -14.67 4.11
N HIS A 326 -26.55 -15.37 5.24
CA HIS A 326 -25.57 -15.33 6.32
C HIS A 326 -25.30 -13.91 6.85
N THR A 327 -26.37 -13.12 7.00
CA THR A 327 -26.31 -11.82 7.66
C THR A 327 -27.29 -11.75 8.83
N ILE A 328 -26.93 -10.95 9.85
CA ILE A 328 -27.78 -10.56 10.96
C ILE A 328 -27.94 -9.05 10.91
N ALA A 329 -29.11 -8.57 10.52
CA ALA A 329 -29.39 -7.14 10.45
C ALA A 329 -30.15 -6.66 11.67
N VAL A 330 -29.81 -5.48 12.18
CA VAL A 330 -30.44 -4.86 13.34
C VAL A 330 -30.61 -3.35 13.12
N ARG A 331 -31.68 -2.80 13.69
CA ARG A 331 -32.02 -1.37 13.65
C ARG A 331 -31.89 -0.77 15.05
N PRO A 332 -30.91 0.08 15.30
CA PRO A 332 -30.73 0.72 16.59
C PRO A 332 -31.90 1.65 16.96
N TYR A 333 -32.24 1.70 18.23
CA TYR A 333 -33.21 2.68 18.73
C TYR A 333 -32.65 4.10 18.65
N SER A 334 -33.53 5.09 18.61
CA SER A 334 -33.18 6.50 18.37
C SER A 334 -32.22 7.13 19.38
N ILE A 335 -32.05 6.53 20.57
CA ILE A 335 -31.07 6.98 21.56
C ILE A 335 -29.62 6.64 21.17
N PHE A 336 -29.44 5.72 20.23
CA PHE A 336 -28.13 5.32 19.76
C PHE A 336 -27.74 6.04 18.46
N ASP A 337 -26.46 6.34 18.35
CA ASP A 337 -25.84 6.75 17.10
C ASP A 337 -25.27 5.49 16.40
N SER A 338 -25.72 5.25 15.17
CA SER A 338 -25.35 4.02 14.44
C SER A 338 -23.88 3.99 14.05
N ILE A 339 -23.27 5.16 13.82
CA ILE A 339 -21.83 5.25 13.48
C ILE A 339 -20.97 4.96 14.73
N PHE A 340 -21.39 5.46 15.90
CA PHE A 340 -20.77 5.07 17.18
C PHE A 340 -20.84 3.55 17.39
N LEU A 341 -22.02 2.94 17.22
CA LEU A 341 -22.20 1.50 17.35
C LEU A 341 -21.34 0.72 16.35
N TYR A 342 -21.28 1.19 15.11
CA TYR A 342 -20.40 0.59 14.09
C TYR A 342 -18.96 0.52 14.57
N TYR A 343 -18.39 1.63 15.09
CA TYR A 343 -17.01 1.62 15.59
C TYR A 343 -16.84 0.83 16.87
N MET A 344 -17.83 0.82 17.75
CA MET A 344 -17.84 -0.05 18.94
C MET A 344 -17.71 -1.53 18.55
N PHE A 345 -18.42 -1.98 17.50
CA PHE A 345 -18.32 -3.33 16.98
C PHE A 345 -17.02 -3.61 16.20
N LYS A 346 -16.21 -2.61 15.89
CA LYS A 346 -14.83 -2.79 15.37
C LYS A 346 -13.79 -2.95 16.48
N THR A 347 -14.15 -2.75 17.74
CA THR A 347 -13.22 -2.88 18.87
C THR A 347 -12.75 -4.32 19.12
N GLN A 348 -11.58 -4.47 19.73
CA GLN A 348 -11.05 -5.77 20.14
C GLN A 348 -11.94 -6.47 21.18
N MET A 349 -12.71 -5.70 21.97
CA MET A 349 -13.66 -6.27 22.94
C MET A 349 -14.75 -7.07 22.25
N PHE A 350 -15.38 -6.49 21.23
CA PHE A 350 -16.41 -7.19 20.45
C PHE A 350 -15.82 -8.37 19.67
N ARG A 351 -14.62 -8.21 19.09
CA ARG A 351 -13.92 -9.31 18.42
C ARG A 351 -13.68 -10.51 19.34
N LYS A 352 -13.17 -10.25 20.55
CA LYS A 352 -12.95 -11.31 21.57
C LYS A 352 -14.25 -11.97 21.97
N TYR A 353 -15.35 -11.21 22.05
CA TYR A 353 -16.66 -11.79 22.30
C TYR A 353 -17.08 -12.73 21.16
N GLY A 354 -16.97 -12.28 19.92
CA GLY A 354 -17.25 -13.12 18.74
C GLY A 354 -16.46 -14.42 18.74
N TYR A 355 -15.17 -14.38 19.07
CA TYR A 355 -14.33 -15.58 19.18
C TYR A 355 -14.78 -16.51 20.31
N LYS A 356 -15.26 -15.96 21.44
CA LYS A 356 -15.71 -16.75 22.58
C LYS A 356 -17.02 -17.49 22.30
N VAL A 357 -17.96 -16.86 21.60
CA VAL A 357 -19.31 -17.39 21.37
C VAL A 357 -19.49 -17.99 19.97
N GLY A 358 -18.52 -17.79 19.09
CA GLY A 358 -18.50 -18.40 17.75
C GLY A 358 -18.29 -19.91 17.82
N THR A 359 -18.93 -20.61 16.91
CA THR A 359 -18.86 -22.09 16.80
C THR A 359 -18.55 -22.49 15.37
N GLY A 360 -17.89 -23.63 15.19
CA GLY A 360 -17.58 -24.19 13.87
C GLY A 360 -16.14 -24.70 13.79
N MET A 361 -15.87 -25.59 12.81
CA MET A 361 -14.53 -26.18 12.60
C MET A 361 -13.89 -25.71 11.28
N LYS A 362 -14.68 -25.49 10.23
CA LYS A 362 -14.25 -25.00 8.92
C LYS A 362 -14.89 -23.67 8.54
N VAL A 363 -16.14 -23.49 8.94
CA VAL A 363 -16.86 -22.22 8.85
C VAL A 363 -17.22 -21.84 10.27
N PHE A 364 -16.78 -20.67 10.69
CA PHE A 364 -17.06 -20.13 12.01
C PHE A 364 -18.32 -19.27 11.93
N GLY A 365 -19.24 -19.47 12.87
CA GLY A 365 -20.52 -18.74 12.87
C GLY A 365 -20.88 -18.20 14.23
N ILE A 366 -21.59 -17.09 14.26
CA ILE A 366 -22.24 -16.53 15.43
C ILE A 366 -23.76 -16.62 15.28
N SER A 367 -24.43 -17.26 16.23
CA SER A 367 -25.89 -17.28 16.17
C SER A 367 -26.49 -15.92 16.50
N PRO A 368 -27.67 -15.57 15.94
CA PRO A 368 -28.36 -14.32 16.29
C PRO A 368 -28.57 -14.18 17.81
N SER A 369 -28.94 -15.26 18.50
CA SER A 369 -29.15 -15.24 19.96
C SER A 369 -27.86 -14.92 20.74
N ASN A 370 -26.72 -15.40 20.27
CA ASN A 370 -25.43 -15.06 20.89
C ASN A 370 -25.02 -13.61 20.59
N LEU A 371 -25.19 -13.14 19.35
CA LEU A 371 -24.91 -11.76 18.99
C LEU A 371 -25.74 -10.78 19.84
N MET A 372 -27.05 -11.03 19.98
CA MET A 372 -27.96 -10.16 20.70
C MET A 372 -27.67 -10.06 22.21
N LYS A 373 -26.98 -11.03 22.80
CA LYS A 373 -26.52 -11.02 24.20
C LYS A 373 -25.26 -10.20 24.45
N TYR A 374 -24.66 -9.62 23.43
CA TYR A 374 -23.46 -8.80 23.63
C TYR A 374 -23.76 -7.62 24.53
N GLU A 375 -23.03 -7.50 25.65
CA GLU A 375 -23.13 -6.39 26.61
C GLU A 375 -22.12 -5.32 26.28
N PHE A 376 -22.55 -4.06 26.33
CA PHE A 376 -21.68 -2.92 26.12
C PHE A 376 -22.10 -1.72 26.95
N TYR A 377 -21.18 -0.77 27.07
CA TYR A 377 -21.44 0.53 27.70
C TYR A 377 -21.57 1.60 26.64
N TYR A 378 -22.41 2.60 26.89
CA TYR A 378 -22.64 3.73 25.98
C TYR A 378 -22.83 5.03 26.74
N PRO A 379 -22.35 6.19 26.22
CA PRO A 379 -22.55 7.50 26.79
C PRO A 379 -23.88 8.12 26.31
N ASP A 380 -24.09 9.38 26.65
CA ASP A 380 -25.15 10.16 26.04
C ASP A 380 -24.98 10.26 24.48
N LYS A 381 -26.06 10.62 23.81
CA LYS A 381 -26.06 10.66 22.34
C LYS A 381 -25.08 11.67 21.74
N LYS A 382 -24.75 12.76 22.43
CA LYS A 382 -23.82 13.77 21.93
C LYS A 382 -22.38 13.24 21.94
N GLU A 383 -21.98 12.55 23.01
CA GLU A 383 -20.68 11.90 23.05
C GLU A 383 -20.60 10.75 22.02
N GLN A 384 -21.66 9.96 21.86
CA GLN A 384 -21.73 8.94 20.80
C GLN A 384 -21.45 9.56 19.43
N GLN A 385 -22.13 10.67 19.09
CA GLN A 385 -21.95 11.37 17.82
C GLN A 385 -20.54 11.95 17.67
N ALA A 386 -19.96 12.48 18.74
CA ALA A 386 -18.59 12.99 18.73
C ALA A 386 -17.58 11.89 18.43
N ILE A 387 -17.70 10.73 19.09
CA ILE A 387 -16.85 9.57 18.87
C ILE A 387 -17.03 9.00 17.46
N GLY A 388 -18.28 8.85 17.01
CA GLY A 388 -18.61 8.38 15.67
C GLY A 388 -18.02 9.28 14.58
N SER A 389 -18.18 10.59 14.72
CA SER A 389 -17.64 11.59 13.80
C SER A 389 -16.11 11.60 13.77
N TYR A 390 -15.47 11.47 14.93
CA TYR A 390 -14.01 11.39 15.03
C TYR A 390 -13.44 10.23 14.18
N PHE A 391 -13.99 9.04 14.33
CA PHE A 391 -13.53 7.88 13.57
C PHE A 391 -13.90 7.95 12.10
N SER A 392 -15.09 8.48 11.77
CA SER A 392 -15.50 8.69 10.37
C SER A 392 -14.55 9.64 9.65
N ASN A 393 -14.15 10.74 10.29
CA ASN A 393 -13.16 11.68 9.76
C ASN A 393 -11.79 11.03 9.57
N LEU A 394 -11.35 10.16 10.51
CA LEU A 394 -10.11 9.41 10.35
C LEU A 394 -10.17 8.44 9.17
N ASP A 395 -11.28 7.76 8.96
CA ASP A 395 -11.45 6.86 7.82
C ASP A 395 -11.44 7.59 6.48
N GLN A 396 -12.11 8.75 6.39
CA GLN A 396 -12.05 9.60 5.21
C GLN A 396 -10.62 10.07 4.92
N LEU A 397 -9.88 10.45 5.95
CA LEU A 397 -8.48 10.85 5.81
C LEU A 397 -7.60 9.69 5.31
N ILE A 398 -7.72 8.50 5.93
CA ILE A 398 -7.01 7.28 5.52
C ILE A 398 -7.31 6.96 4.05
N THR A 399 -8.58 6.96 3.64
CA THR A 399 -9.00 6.73 2.26
C THR A 399 -8.39 7.75 1.30
N SER A 400 -8.44 9.04 1.65
CA SER A 400 -7.82 10.11 0.84
C SER A 400 -6.31 9.89 0.63
N TYR A 401 -5.57 9.47 1.68
CA TYR A 401 -4.15 9.16 1.54
C TYR A 401 -3.90 7.93 0.65
N GLN A 402 -4.71 6.88 0.77
CA GLN A 402 -4.64 5.68 -0.09
C GLN A 402 -4.85 6.02 -1.56
N GLU A 403 -5.87 6.82 -1.86
CA GLU A 403 -6.17 7.28 -3.23
C GLU A 403 -5.04 8.12 -3.80
N LYS A 404 -4.49 9.07 -3.04
CA LYS A 404 -3.36 9.91 -3.47
C LYS A 404 -2.11 9.09 -3.74
N ILE A 405 -1.81 8.10 -2.90
CA ILE A 405 -0.69 7.17 -3.13
C ILE A 405 -0.89 6.44 -4.46
N THR A 406 -2.08 5.89 -4.70
CA THR A 406 -2.42 5.18 -5.95
C THR A 406 -2.28 6.08 -7.18
N GLN A 407 -2.78 7.31 -7.09
CA GLN A 407 -2.66 8.30 -8.17
C GLN A 407 -1.20 8.67 -8.46
N LEU A 408 -0.40 8.92 -7.42
CA LEU A 408 1.02 9.26 -7.55
C LEU A 408 1.83 8.08 -8.10
N GLU A 409 1.57 6.84 -7.67
CA GLU A 409 2.22 5.65 -8.20
C GLU A 409 1.89 5.44 -9.69
N THR A 410 0.63 5.66 -10.06
CA THR A 410 0.16 5.58 -11.46
C THR A 410 0.81 6.67 -12.32
N LEU A 411 0.83 7.92 -11.83
CA LEU A 411 1.49 9.04 -12.50
C LEU A 411 2.98 8.77 -12.69
N LYS A 412 3.67 8.37 -11.61
CA LYS A 412 5.09 8.04 -11.65
C LYS A 412 5.39 6.95 -12.67
N LYS A 413 4.61 5.86 -12.70
CA LYS A 413 4.74 4.77 -13.67
C LYS A 413 4.57 5.28 -15.10
N LYS A 414 3.57 6.12 -15.36
CA LYS A 414 3.31 6.71 -16.68
C LYS A 414 4.45 7.61 -17.13
N LEU A 415 4.96 8.48 -16.26
CA LEU A 415 6.10 9.36 -16.55
C LEU A 415 7.35 8.52 -16.83
N PHE A 416 7.61 7.50 -16.00
CA PHE A 416 8.75 6.61 -16.14
C PHE A 416 8.79 5.90 -17.50
N GLN A 417 7.64 5.47 -18.01
CA GLN A 417 7.53 4.81 -19.31
C GLN A 417 7.69 5.77 -20.52
N ASN A 418 7.42 7.07 -20.33
CA ASN A 418 7.31 8.00 -21.44
C ASN A 418 8.41 9.06 -21.50
N MET A 419 9.16 9.29 -20.42
CA MET A 419 10.25 10.28 -20.37
C MET A 419 11.62 9.69 -20.73
N PHE A 420 11.80 8.38 -20.56
CA PHE A 420 13.01 7.67 -20.96
C PHE A 420 12.77 6.84 -22.22
N ILE A 421 13.71 6.91 -23.19
CA ILE A 421 13.66 6.21 -24.47
C ILE A 421 14.75 5.14 -24.53
#